data_7285d6c45a709ed8f44f318c0bdf9fd6
#
_entry.id   7285d6c45a709ed8f44f318c0bdf9fd6
#
_cell.length_a   1.000
_cell.length_b   1.000
_cell.length_c   1.000
_cell.angle_alpha   90.00
_cell.angle_beta   90.00
_cell.angle_gamma   90.00
#
_symmetry.space_group_name_H-M   'P 1'
#
loop_
_entity.id
_entity.type
_entity.pdbx_description
1 polymer ?
#
loop_
_entity_poly.entity_id
_entity_poly.type
_entity_poly.pdbx_seq_one_letter_code
_entity_poly.pdbx_strand_id
1 'polypeptide(L)'
;LKQNPDMELTAVFTRRDPGSVKILTEGVNVYPAKDAKDLADQVDVLILCGGSATDLPEQTPEYAKYFNVVDSFDTHAKIPEHFAAVDKAAREAGNTAVISAGWDPGMFSLNRLYGSAVLPDGKDYTFWGRGVSQGHSDAIRRIAGVKDARQYTIPVESALEAIRSGETPELTTRQKHTRECFVVAGEGAD
;
A
#
# COMPACT_ATOMS: atom_id res chain seq x y z
N LEU A 1 -1.68 13.29 11.56
CA LEU A 1 -2.42 13.31 12.84
C LEU A 1 -2.61 14.72 13.39
N LYS A 2 -1.60 15.62 13.39
CA LYS A 2 -1.74 17.00 13.92
C LYS A 2 -2.93 17.81 13.35
N GLN A 3 -3.44 17.43 12.17
CA GLN A 3 -4.60 18.07 11.53
C GLN A 3 -5.94 17.38 11.85
N ASN A 4 -5.91 16.28 12.59
CA ASN A 4 -7.08 15.49 12.97
C ASN A 4 -7.15 15.47 14.49
N PRO A 5 -7.96 16.38 15.11
CA PRO A 5 -8.01 16.54 16.56
C PRO A 5 -8.68 15.36 17.30
N ASP A 6 -9.32 14.47 16.56
CA ASP A 6 -9.93 13.22 17.02
C ASP A 6 -8.99 12.02 17.01
N MET A 7 -7.70 12.22 16.64
CA MET A 7 -6.68 11.18 16.54
C MET A 7 -5.45 11.52 17.37
N GLU A 8 -4.97 10.57 18.13
CA GLU A 8 -3.71 10.63 18.85
C GLU A 8 -2.80 9.46 18.45
N LEU A 9 -1.51 9.73 18.21
CA LEU A 9 -0.51 8.68 18.02
C LEU A 9 -0.02 8.23 19.40
N THR A 10 -0.54 7.11 19.86
CA THR A 10 -0.25 6.57 21.20
C THR A 10 1.11 5.85 21.25
N ALA A 11 1.40 5.03 20.23
CA ALA A 11 2.61 4.22 20.18
C ALA A 11 3.06 3.93 18.74
N VAL A 12 4.33 3.62 18.59
CA VAL A 12 4.90 3.06 17.33
C VAL A 12 5.54 1.71 17.65
N PHE A 13 5.22 0.71 16.86
CA PHE A 13 5.76 -0.64 16.99
C PHE A 13 6.71 -0.96 15.85
N THR A 14 7.86 -1.56 16.15
CA THR A 14 8.88 -1.86 15.15
C THR A 14 9.53 -3.22 15.37
N ARG A 15 9.93 -3.88 14.28
CA ARG A 15 10.78 -5.09 14.30
C ARG A 15 12.28 -4.75 14.40
N ARG A 16 12.62 -3.50 14.10
CA ARG A 16 14.00 -2.99 14.27
C ARG A 16 14.25 -2.64 15.73
N ASP A 17 15.49 -2.33 16.08
CA ASP A 17 15.80 -1.72 17.37
C ASP A 17 14.97 -0.43 17.56
N PRO A 18 14.14 -0.35 18.61
CA PRO A 18 13.31 0.84 18.88
C PRO A 18 14.12 2.13 18.94
N GLY A 19 15.33 2.09 19.50
CA GLY A 19 16.23 3.25 19.58
C GLY A 19 16.70 3.76 18.21
N SER A 20 16.61 2.94 17.17
CA SER A 20 16.97 3.32 15.80
C SER A 20 15.84 4.03 15.04
N VAL A 21 14.62 4.05 15.57
CA VAL A 21 13.46 4.62 14.91
C VAL A 21 13.28 6.08 15.29
N LYS A 22 13.39 6.97 14.30
CA LYS A 22 13.13 8.39 14.47
C LYS A 22 11.67 8.71 14.26
N ILE A 23 11.00 9.16 15.32
CA ILE A 23 9.62 9.64 15.25
C ILE A 23 9.59 11.16 15.11
N LEU A 24 8.66 11.66 14.29
CA LEU A 24 8.45 13.10 14.09
C LEU A 24 7.45 13.71 15.09
N THR A 25 6.70 12.86 15.79
CA THR A 25 5.71 13.29 16.81
C THR A 25 6.35 13.17 18.18
N GLU A 26 6.42 14.29 18.89
CA GLU A 26 6.98 14.36 20.25
C GLU A 26 6.10 13.59 21.24
N GLY A 27 6.73 13.02 22.27
CA GLY A 27 6.04 12.32 23.36
C GLY A 27 5.59 10.89 23.04
N VAL A 28 5.84 10.39 21.82
CA VAL A 28 5.43 9.05 21.41
C VAL A 28 6.56 8.05 21.66
N ASN A 29 6.25 6.94 22.31
CA ASN A 29 7.21 5.88 22.56
C ASN A 29 7.25 4.87 21.41
N VAL A 30 8.42 4.28 21.19
CA VAL A 30 8.63 3.17 20.25
C VAL A 30 8.83 1.89 21.04
N TYR A 31 8.10 0.85 20.65
CA TYR A 31 8.15 -0.47 21.27
C TYR A 31 8.54 -1.55 20.27
N PRO A 32 9.10 -2.67 20.71
CA PRO A 32 9.23 -3.84 19.87
C PRO A 32 7.85 -4.33 19.37
N ALA A 33 7.76 -4.72 18.10
CA ALA A 33 6.49 -5.19 17.53
C ALA A 33 5.88 -6.40 18.27
N LYS A 34 6.71 -7.24 18.88
CA LYS A 34 6.27 -8.39 19.69
C LYS A 34 5.48 -8.00 20.93
N ASP A 35 5.72 -6.79 21.45
CA ASP A 35 5.10 -6.29 22.68
C ASP A 35 3.81 -5.51 22.40
N ALA A 36 3.37 -5.43 21.13
CA ALA A 36 2.18 -4.66 20.74
C ALA A 36 0.91 -5.09 21.49
N LYS A 37 0.73 -6.40 21.69
CA LYS A 37 -0.46 -6.94 22.39
C LYS A 37 -0.56 -6.50 23.85
N ASP A 38 0.54 -6.17 24.48
CA ASP A 38 0.56 -5.71 25.89
C ASP A 38 -0.03 -4.29 26.03
N LEU A 39 -0.23 -3.61 24.91
CA LEU A 39 -0.82 -2.27 24.81
C LEU A 39 -2.21 -2.27 24.17
N ALA A 40 -2.84 -3.44 24.03
CA ALA A 40 -4.15 -3.56 23.37
C ALA A 40 -5.25 -2.69 24.04
N ASP A 41 -5.21 -2.55 25.34
CA ASP A 41 -6.17 -1.71 26.09
C ASP A 41 -5.93 -0.20 25.95
N GLN A 42 -4.82 0.20 25.30
CA GLN A 42 -4.42 1.60 25.15
C GLN A 42 -4.48 2.08 23.70
N VAL A 43 -4.74 1.18 22.75
CA VAL A 43 -4.72 1.46 21.31
C VAL A 43 -6.06 1.07 20.70
N ASP A 44 -6.84 2.03 20.27
CA ASP A 44 -8.15 1.79 19.65
C ASP A 44 -8.02 1.18 18.25
N VAL A 45 -7.02 1.61 17.49
CA VAL A 45 -6.78 1.18 16.11
C VAL A 45 -5.28 1.03 15.83
N LEU A 46 -4.89 -0.12 15.30
CA LEU A 46 -3.53 -0.39 14.85
C LEU A 46 -3.42 -0.23 13.32
N ILE A 47 -2.59 0.72 12.86
CA ILE A 47 -2.29 0.91 11.44
C ILE A 47 -1.06 0.08 11.08
N LEU A 48 -1.22 -0.87 10.17
CA LEU A 48 -0.18 -1.78 9.72
C LEU A 48 0.50 -1.25 8.45
N CYS A 49 1.77 -0.90 8.57
CA CYS A 49 2.59 -0.32 7.50
C CYS A 49 3.63 -1.31 6.96
N GLY A 50 3.37 -2.60 7.09
CA GLY A 50 4.23 -3.68 6.57
C GLY A 50 4.18 -3.81 5.07
N GLY A 51 5.10 -4.59 4.50
CA GLY A 51 5.12 -4.91 3.07
C GLY A 51 3.95 -5.83 2.69
N SER A 52 3.24 -5.47 1.63
CA SER A 52 2.07 -6.21 1.15
C SER A 52 2.40 -7.65 0.73
N ALA A 53 3.58 -7.87 0.14
CA ALA A 53 3.99 -9.20 -0.31
C ALA A 53 4.60 -10.07 0.79
N THR A 54 5.09 -9.48 1.88
CA THR A 54 5.93 -10.17 2.86
C THR A 54 5.39 -10.14 4.28
N ASP A 55 4.78 -9.03 4.70
CA ASP A 55 4.44 -8.80 6.09
C ASP A 55 2.95 -8.88 6.37
N LEU A 56 2.14 -8.13 5.60
CA LEU A 56 0.71 -7.98 5.85
C LEU A 56 -0.10 -9.29 5.78
N PRO A 57 0.25 -10.28 4.91
CA PRO A 57 -0.47 -11.56 4.90
C PRO A 57 -0.49 -12.29 6.24
N GLU A 58 0.56 -12.11 7.04
CA GLU A 58 0.67 -12.72 8.38
C GLU A 58 0.28 -11.73 9.48
N GLN A 59 0.74 -10.48 9.38
CA GLN A 59 0.55 -9.47 10.43
C GLN A 59 -0.91 -9.05 10.58
N THR A 60 -1.62 -8.79 9.48
CA THR A 60 -2.99 -8.28 9.60
C THR A 60 -3.93 -9.27 10.30
N PRO A 61 -4.02 -10.55 9.90
CA PRO A 61 -4.86 -11.49 10.63
C PRO A 61 -4.37 -11.79 12.06
N GLU A 62 -3.06 -11.71 12.33
CA GLU A 62 -2.56 -11.89 13.70
C GLU A 62 -2.96 -10.74 14.61
N TYR A 63 -2.76 -9.49 14.17
CA TYR A 63 -3.11 -8.33 14.99
C TYR A 63 -4.61 -8.05 15.07
N ALA A 64 -5.40 -8.47 14.07
CA ALA A 64 -6.85 -8.39 14.11
C ALA A 64 -7.48 -9.17 15.27
N LYS A 65 -6.75 -10.10 15.89
CA LYS A 65 -7.18 -10.81 17.10
C LYS A 65 -7.16 -9.93 18.35
N TYR A 66 -6.44 -8.83 18.35
CA TYR A 66 -6.22 -8.00 19.54
C TYR A 66 -6.67 -6.55 19.35
N PHE A 67 -6.72 -6.09 18.11
CA PHE A 67 -6.98 -4.68 17.75
C PHE A 67 -7.99 -4.56 16.62
N ASN A 68 -8.66 -3.41 16.55
CA ASN A 68 -9.15 -2.94 15.26
C ASN A 68 -7.93 -2.60 14.39
N VAL A 69 -7.94 -3.02 13.13
CA VAL A 69 -6.77 -2.86 12.27
C VAL A 69 -7.08 -2.14 10.97
N VAL A 70 -6.09 -1.40 10.48
CA VAL A 70 -6.11 -0.84 9.12
C VAL A 70 -4.83 -1.26 8.42
N ASP A 71 -4.92 -1.80 7.21
CA ASP A 71 -3.75 -2.10 6.39
C ASP A 71 -3.83 -1.49 4.99
N SER A 72 -2.70 -1.51 4.31
CA SER A 72 -2.55 -1.05 2.93
C SER A 72 -2.19 -2.19 1.96
N PHE A 73 -2.74 -3.38 2.17
CA PHE A 73 -2.47 -4.54 1.33
C PHE A 73 -2.83 -4.27 -0.14
N ASP A 74 -1.87 -4.40 -1.05
CA ASP A 74 -2.00 -4.02 -2.47
C ASP A 74 -1.69 -5.14 -3.48
N THR A 75 -1.50 -6.37 -3.03
CA THR A 75 -1.33 -7.51 -3.93
C THR A 75 -2.69 -7.93 -4.47
N HIS A 76 -3.19 -7.23 -5.50
CA HIS A 76 -4.55 -7.30 -6.03
C HIS A 76 -5.10 -8.72 -6.21
N ALA A 77 -4.32 -9.62 -6.81
CA ALA A 77 -4.74 -11.00 -7.05
C ALA A 77 -4.99 -11.80 -5.76
N LYS A 78 -4.44 -11.37 -4.62
CA LYS A 78 -4.55 -12.04 -3.32
C LYS A 78 -5.48 -11.32 -2.35
N ILE A 79 -6.12 -10.24 -2.74
CA ILE A 79 -7.06 -9.52 -1.85
C ILE A 79 -8.19 -10.43 -1.35
N PRO A 80 -8.83 -11.28 -2.16
CA PRO A 80 -9.89 -12.16 -1.64
C PRO A 80 -9.40 -13.14 -0.58
N GLU A 81 -8.20 -13.70 -0.75
CA GLU A 81 -7.58 -14.62 0.22
C GLU A 81 -7.24 -13.88 1.52
N HIS A 82 -6.61 -12.70 1.39
CA HIS A 82 -6.27 -11.83 2.51
C HIS A 82 -7.52 -11.39 3.29
N PHE A 83 -8.56 -10.97 2.57
CA PHE A 83 -9.85 -10.63 3.16
C PHE A 83 -10.41 -11.77 4.00
N ALA A 84 -10.45 -12.99 3.45
CA ALA A 84 -11.02 -14.15 4.16
C ALA A 84 -10.26 -14.46 5.46
N ALA A 85 -8.92 -14.36 5.44
CA ALA A 85 -8.08 -14.59 6.61
C ALA A 85 -8.29 -13.52 7.70
N VAL A 86 -8.35 -12.25 7.30
CA VAL A 86 -8.53 -11.12 8.22
C VAL A 86 -9.96 -11.08 8.77
N ASP A 87 -10.98 -11.28 7.92
CA ASP A 87 -12.39 -11.30 8.33
C ASP A 87 -12.62 -12.38 9.40
N LYS A 88 -12.07 -13.58 9.18
CA LYS A 88 -12.16 -14.66 10.16
C LYS A 88 -11.57 -14.24 11.51
N ALA A 89 -10.34 -13.75 11.52
CA ALA A 89 -9.64 -13.38 12.75
C ALA A 89 -10.35 -12.23 13.50
N ALA A 90 -10.79 -11.20 12.77
CA ALA A 90 -11.48 -10.05 13.33
C ALA A 90 -12.84 -10.44 13.92
N ARG A 91 -13.64 -11.26 13.21
CA ARG A 91 -14.94 -11.74 13.69
C ARG A 91 -14.82 -12.59 14.96
N GLU A 92 -13.85 -13.52 14.98
CA GLU A 92 -13.62 -14.37 16.15
C GLU A 92 -13.24 -13.54 17.40
N ALA A 93 -12.58 -12.41 17.22
CA ALA A 93 -12.17 -11.50 18.29
C ALA A 93 -13.17 -10.37 18.60
N GLY A 94 -14.19 -10.17 17.76
CA GLY A 94 -15.12 -9.04 17.89
C GLY A 94 -14.52 -7.70 17.46
N ASN A 95 -13.42 -7.71 16.69
CA ASN A 95 -12.73 -6.52 16.21
C ASN A 95 -13.16 -6.15 14.79
N THR A 96 -12.83 -4.93 14.38
CA THR A 96 -13.06 -4.41 13.02
C THR A 96 -11.76 -4.33 12.26
N ALA A 97 -11.78 -4.70 10.99
CA ALA A 97 -10.63 -4.59 10.09
C ALA A 97 -10.98 -3.85 8.82
N VAL A 98 -10.14 -2.89 8.44
CA VAL A 98 -10.17 -2.23 7.13
C VAL A 98 -8.91 -2.61 6.38
N ILE A 99 -9.05 -3.37 5.33
CA ILE A 99 -7.91 -3.79 4.52
C ILE A 99 -7.81 -3.00 3.22
N SER A 100 -6.62 -3.00 2.63
CA SER A 100 -6.39 -2.41 1.30
C SER A 100 -6.72 -0.91 1.25
N ALA A 101 -6.49 -0.20 2.36
CA ALA A 101 -6.71 1.23 2.49
C ALA A 101 -5.58 2.03 1.85
N GLY A 102 -5.76 2.48 0.60
CA GLY A 102 -4.77 3.23 -0.15
C GLY A 102 -5.36 3.97 -1.35
N TRP A 103 -4.55 4.18 -2.38
CA TRP A 103 -4.99 4.75 -3.64
C TRP A 103 -5.55 3.68 -4.58
N ASP A 104 -4.81 2.61 -4.84
CA ASP A 104 -5.20 1.50 -5.69
C ASP A 104 -4.56 0.20 -5.18
N PRO A 105 -5.28 -0.60 -4.42
CA PRO A 105 -6.70 -0.46 -4.05
C PRO A 105 -7.00 0.68 -3.08
N GLY A 106 -8.24 1.16 -3.08
CA GLY A 106 -8.72 2.23 -2.21
C GLY A 106 -9.46 3.33 -2.98
N MET A 107 -9.00 4.58 -2.90
CA MET A 107 -9.70 5.74 -3.47
C MET A 107 -9.99 5.62 -4.97
N PHE A 108 -9.07 5.09 -5.77
CA PHE A 108 -9.33 4.89 -7.20
C PHE A 108 -10.38 3.81 -7.47
N SER A 109 -10.45 2.79 -6.63
CA SER A 109 -11.51 1.77 -6.73
C SER A 109 -12.89 2.39 -6.48
N LEU A 110 -13.00 3.24 -5.46
CA LEU A 110 -14.23 3.98 -5.16
C LEU A 110 -14.58 4.96 -6.29
N ASN A 111 -13.61 5.71 -6.81
CA ASN A 111 -13.83 6.64 -7.92
C ASN A 111 -14.33 5.92 -9.18
N ARG A 112 -13.78 4.73 -9.50
CA ARG A 112 -14.26 3.90 -10.60
C ARG A 112 -15.72 3.44 -10.38
N LEU A 113 -16.04 3.03 -9.15
CA LEU A 113 -17.41 2.64 -8.80
C LEU A 113 -18.39 3.80 -8.95
N TYR A 114 -18.05 4.98 -8.42
CA TYR A 114 -18.88 6.18 -8.59
C TYR A 114 -18.97 6.62 -10.05
N GLY A 115 -17.85 6.57 -10.78
CA GLY A 115 -17.82 6.87 -12.22
C GLY A 115 -18.79 6.00 -13.01
N SER A 116 -18.76 4.69 -12.79
CA SER A 116 -19.70 3.77 -13.47
C SER A 116 -21.16 3.93 -13.04
N ALA A 117 -21.41 4.37 -11.81
CA ALA A 117 -22.78 4.66 -11.35
C ALA A 117 -23.36 5.94 -12.01
N VAL A 118 -22.53 6.95 -12.24
CA VAL A 118 -22.94 8.24 -12.84
C VAL A 118 -22.91 8.18 -14.36
N LEU A 119 -22.01 7.41 -14.95
CA LEU A 119 -21.79 7.24 -16.39
C LEU A 119 -21.83 5.75 -16.73
N PRO A 120 -23.03 5.12 -16.78
CA PRO A 120 -23.16 3.66 -16.92
C PRO A 120 -22.57 3.12 -18.24
N ASP A 121 -22.55 3.93 -19.30
CA ASP A 121 -21.95 3.59 -20.59
C ASP A 121 -20.48 4.08 -20.72
N GLY A 122 -19.95 4.67 -19.66
CA GLY A 122 -18.59 5.18 -19.63
C GLY A 122 -17.55 4.06 -19.48
N LYS A 123 -16.33 4.33 -19.97
CA LYS A 123 -15.16 3.48 -19.71
C LYS A 123 -14.17 4.22 -18.84
N ASP A 124 -13.61 3.51 -17.85
CA ASP A 124 -12.56 4.10 -17.06
C ASP A 124 -11.17 3.74 -17.57
N TYR A 125 -10.29 4.74 -17.55
CA TYR A 125 -8.90 4.59 -17.86
C TYR A 125 -8.05 5.12 -16.72
N THR A 126 -7.20 4.26 -16.15
CA THR A 126 -6.25 4.68 -15.12
C THR A 126 -4.88 4.89 -15.74
N PHE A 127 -4.34 6.10 -15.58
CA PHE A 127 -2.97 6.45 -15.94
C PHE A 127 -2.23 6.96 -14.70
N TRP A 128 -1.07 6.36 -14.46
CA TRP A 128 -0.15 6.85 -13.45
C TRP A 128 0.66 7.99 -14.04
N GLY A 129 0.75 9.10 -13.34
CA GLY A 129 1.61 10.21 -13.74
C GLY A 129 3.09 9.82 -13.72
N ARG A 130 3.94 10.65 -14.33
CA ARG A 130 5.38 10.45 -14.32
C ARG A 130 5.91 10.49 -12.88
N GLY A 131 6.27 9.34 -12.34
CA GLY A 131 6.70 9.22 -10.95
C GLY A 131 7.45 7.93 -10.66
N VAL A 132 8.18 7.93 -9.55
CA VAL A 132 8.90 6.75 -9.07
C VAL A 132 7.91 5.71 -8.57
N SER A 133 7.99 4.51 -9.10
CA SER A 133 7.29 3.34 -8.56
C SER A 133 8.13 2.71 -7.46
N GLN A 134 7.71 2.88 -6.21
CA GLN A 134 8.46 2.36 -5.05
C GLN A 134 8.52 0.84 -5.05
N GLY A 135 7.40 0.15 -5.25
CA GLY A 135 7.36 -1.31 -5.25
C GLY A 135 8.19 -1.94 -6.37
N HIS A 136 8.12 -1.38 -7.59
CA HIS A 136 8.95 -1.88 -8.70
C HIS A 136 10.44 -1.55 -8.51
N SER A 137 10.76 -0.36 -8.00
CA SER A 137 12.15 0.00 -7.65
C SER A 137 12.72 -0.95 -6.61
N ASP A 138 11.93 -1.29 -5.59
CA ASP A 138 12.32 -2.23 -4.55
C ASP A 138 12.50 -3.66 -5.10
N ALA A 139 11.64 -4.10 -6.02
CA ALA A 139 11.78 -5.38 -6.68
C ALA A 139 13.09 -5.49 -7.47
N ILE A 140 13.48 -4.42 -8.19
CA ILE A 140 14.75 -4.37 -8.93
C ILE A 140 15.94 -4.39 -7.96
N ARG A 141 15.89 -3.67 -6.84
CA ARG A 141 16.95 -3.67 -5.82
C ARG A 141 17.19 -5.04 -5.16
N ARG A 142 16.21 -5.95 -5.23
CA ARG A 142 16.37 -7.32 -4.71
C ARG A 142 17.04 -8.28 -5.69
N ILE A 143 17.31 -7.86 -6.92
CA ILE A 143 18.03 -8.65 -7.91
C ILE A 143 19.50 -8.72 -7.50
N ALA A 144 20.08 -9.91 -7.52
CA ALA A 144 21.50 -10.10 -7.21
C ALA A 144 22.38 -9.24 -8.14
N GLY A 145 23.37 -8.57 -7.58
CA GLY A 145 24.26 -7.67 -8.32
C GLY A 145 23.73 -6.23 -8.47
N VAL A 146 22.50 -5.93 -8.02
CA VAL A 146 21.98 -4.56 -8.03
C VAL A 146 22.25 -3.88 -6.68
N LYS A 147 22.94 -2.75 -6.71
CA LYS A 147 23.24 -1.92 -5.54
C LYS A 147 22.14 -0.91 -5.22
N ASP A 148 21.56 -0.25 -6.22
CA ASP A 148 20.40 0.62 -6.11
C ASP A 148 19.65 0.66 -7.43
N ALA A 149 18.35 0.99 -7.37
CA ALA A 149 17.52 1.14 -8.55
C ALA A 149 16.37 2.13 -8.32
N ARG A 150 15.99 2.82 -9.41
CA ARG A 150 14.78 3.64 -9.50
C ARG A 150 14.05 3.29 -10.78
N GLN A 151 12.77 2.97 -10.67
CA GLN A 151 11.89 2.80 -11.82
C GLN A 151 10.88 3.93 -11.85
N TYR A 152 10.77 4.56 -13.01
CA TYR A 152 9.74 5.55 -13.30
C TYR A 152 8.66 4.91 -14.18
N THR A 153 7.40 5.17 -13.85
CA THR A 153 6.26 4.88 -14.72
C THR A 153 5.94 6.16 -15.49
N ILE A 154 5.81 6.04 -16.80
CA ILE A 154 5.62 7.19 -17.70
C ILE A 154 4.39 6.89 -18.57
N PRO A 155 3.33 7.71 -18.52
CA PRO A 155 2.18 7.53 -19.39
C PRO A 155 2.56 7.72 -20.86
N VAL A 156 1.94 6.96 -21.75
CA VAL A 156 2.06 7.11 -23.19
C VAL A 156 1.15 8.27 -23.61
N GLU A 157 1.76 9.37 -24.06
CA GLU A 157 1.04 10.63 -24.32
C GLU A 157 -0.02 10.45 -25.42
N SER A 158 0.27 9.72 -26.50
CA SER A 158 -0.72 9.46 -27.54
C SER A 158 -1.96 8.71 -27.05
N ALA A 159 -1.79 7.82 -26.07
CA ALA A 159 -2.94 7.13 -25.45
C ALA A 159 -3.76 8.09 -24.56
N LEU A 160 -3.11 9.00 -23.85
CA LEU A 160 -3.79 10.04 -23.08
C LEU A 160 -4.58 10.99 -23.99
N GLU A 161 -3.98 11.43 -25.10
CA GLU A 161 -4.61 12.32 -26.07
C GLU A 161 -5.83 11.68 -26.71
N ALA A 162 -5.73 10.42 -27.14
CA ALA A 162 -6.85 9.68 -27.70
C ALA A 162 -8.05 9.64 -26.72
N ILE A 163 -7.82 9.34 -25.46
CA ILE A 163 -8.88 9.28 -24.46
C ILE A 163 -9.44 10.68 -24.16
N ARG A 164 -8.58 11.71 -24.05
CA ARG A 164 -9.02 13.09 -23.83
C ARG A 164 -9.81 13.66 -25.00
N SER A 165 -9.59 13.16 -26.21
CA SER A 165 -10.39 13.51 -27.40
C SER A 165 -11.74 12.80 -27.48
N GLY A 166 -12.03 11.90 -26.52
CA GLY A 166 -13.29 11.17 -26.45
C GLY A 166 -13.25 9.78 -27.08
N GLU A 167 -12.10 9.31 -27.54
CA GLU A 167 -11.95 7.94 -28.00
C GLU A 167 -11.99 6.95 -26.83
N THR A 168 -12.48 5.74 -27.10
CA THR A 168 -12.57 4.67 -26.10
C THR A 168 -11.81 3.41 -26.53
N PRO A 169 -10.47 3.51 -26.74
CA PRO A 169 -9.66 2.40 -27.21
C PRO A 169 -9.53 1.29 -26.17
N GLU A 170 -9.36 0.05 -26.61
CA GLU A 170 -8.92 -1.03 -25.74
C GLU A 170 -7.40 -0.98 -25.62
N LEU A 171 -6.89 -0.69 -24.41
CA LEU A 171 -5.48 -0.48 -24.16
C LEU A 171 -4.91 -1.52 -23.17
N THR A 172 -3.86 -2.18 -23.58
CA THR A 172 -3.03 -2.99 -22.67
C THR A 172 -2.22 -2.10 -21.73
N THR A 173 -1.68 -2.68 -20.66
CA THR A 173 -0.80 -1.94 -19.73
C THR A 173 0.40 -1.32 -20.44
N ARG A 174 0.99 -2.02 -21.43
CA ARG A 174 2.13 -1.53 -22.20
C ARG A 174 1.78 -0.39 -23.17
N GLN A 175 0.54 -0.32 -23.61
CA GLN A 175 0.05 0.78 -24.45
C GLN A 175 -0.31 2.02 -23.62
N LYS A 176 -0.59 1.84 -22.33
CA LYS A 176 -0.87 2.96 -21.40
C LYS A 176 0.39 3.57 -20.80
N HIS A 177 1.40 2.75 -20.51
CA HIS A 177 2.61 3.21 -19.81
C HIS A 177 3.88 2.57 -20.36
N THR A 178 4.94 3.36 -20.40
CA THR A 178 6.33 2.89 -20.50
C THR A 178 6.99 2.92 -19.12
N ARG A 179 8.13 2.26 -19.02
CA ARG A 179 8.92 2.20 -17.79
C ARG A 179 10.37 2.54 -18.10
N GLU A 180 10.92 3.43 -17.30
CA GLU A 180 12.30 3.85 -17.38
C GLU A 180 12.98 3.43 -16.08
N CYS A 181 14.04 2.62 -16.20
CA CYS A 181 14.73 2.05 -15.04
C CYS A 181 16.17 2.54 -15.02
N PHE A 182 16.57 3.13 -13.90
CA PHE A 182 17.94 3.48 -13.61
C PHE A 182 18.47 2.49 -12.58
N VAL A 183 19.52 1.77 -12.93
CA VAL A 183 20.09 0.71 -12.10
C VAL A 183 21.55 0.99 -11.84
N VAL A 184 21.96 0.88 -10.60
CA VAL A 184 23.37 0.93 -10.18
C VAL A 184 23.81 -0.51 -9.92
N ALA A 185 24.71 -1.01 -10.75
CA ALA A 185 25.31 -2.32 -10.56
C ALA A 185 26.29 -2.32 -9.36
N GLY A 186 26.37 -3.43 -8.66
CA GLY A 186 27.42 -3.69 -7.69
C GLY A 186 28.77 -3.97 -8.34
N GLU A 187 29.85 -3.97 -7.56
CA GLU A 187 31.17 -4.34 -8.07
C GLU A 187 31.16 -5.78 -8.59
N GLY A 188 31.61 -5.99 -9.82
CA GLY A 188 31.67 -7.30 -10.46
C GLY A 188 30.33 -7.84 -10.96
N ALA A 189 29.29 -7.03 -11.02
CA ALA A 189 28.02 -7.37 -11.67
C ALA A 189 28.05 -6.94 -13.15
N ASP A 190 27.71 -7.86 -14.07
CA ASP A 190 27.55 -7.62 -15.51
C ASP A 190 26.12 -7.15 -15.84
#